data_f5add7c4598025b2715453301a3ace3e
#
_entry.id   f5add7c4598025b2715453301a3ace3e
#
_cell.length_a   1.000
_cell.length_b   1.000
_cell.length_c   1.000
_cell.angle_alpha   90.00
_cell.angle_beta   90.00
_cell.angle_gamma   90.00
#
_symmetry.space_group_name_H-M   'P 1'
#
loop_
_entity.id
_entity.type
_entity.pdbx_description
1 polymer ?
#
loop_
_entity_poly.entity_id
_entity_poly.type
_entity_poly.pdbx_seq_one_letter_code
_entity_poly.pdbx_strand_id
1 'polypeptide(L)'
;LVAAAGLPGCAGRQLLDRPYNAAPLPPRTRVFLVAGGTEVANFAAEVVAQRRLWLARGLAPDEIACYWARPGPAELRADRRQYRRLAAELRACYPASTAVLRAHLRQQAARPLPSLYLYVTSHGDADIMPPDVPKDSLLPGERDLFDQYVLQMGAGVGRGAEPGPLAMAMRRGADPDDLVLSPRLLRELLRAFPAATPKLVVLQACHSGGFLDAGRAEQRADAISDVPGLTAIASARFDRTSFGCESGADMTYFGEIWRIHRSQRELLAARRDMAR
;
A
#
# COMPACT_ATOMS: atom_id res chain seq x y z
N LEU A 1 26.39 40.17 25.38
CA LEU A 1 26.72 39.13 24.40
C LEU A 1 25.93 37.85 24.73
N VAL A 2 24.80 37.63 24.05
CA VAL A 2 23.99 36.41 24.16
C VAL A 2 24.42 35.50 22.99
N ALA A 3 25.03 34.38 23.33
CA ALA A 3 25.39 33.35 22.34
C ALA A 3 24.11 32.64 21.86
N ALA A 4 23.79 32.79 20.60
CA ALA A 4 22.75 32.05 19.94
C ALA A 4 23.19 30.58 19.78
N ALA A 5 22.60 29.68 20.56
CA ALA A 5 22.74 28.24 20.36
C ALA A 5 22.05 27.85 19.03
N GLY A 6 22.86 27.52 18.03
CA GLY A 6 22.37 26.99 16.76
C GLY A 6 21.65 25.68 16.96
N LEU A 7 20.38 25.62 16.53
CA LEU A 7 19.61 24.38 16.42
C LEU A 7 20.33 23.43 15.47
N PRO A 8 20.47 22.15 15.80
CA PRO A 8 21.04 21.17 14.86
C PRO A 8 20.14 21.10 13.64
N GLY A 9 20.67 21.56 12.50
CA GLY A 9 19.97 21.49 11.22
C GLY A 9 19.61 20.06 10.89
N CYS A 10 18.36 19.88 10.49
CA CYS A 10 17.79 18.59 10.06
C CYS A 10 18.78 17.82 9.17
N ALA A 11 19.11 16.62 9.58
CA ALA A 11 19.93 15.65 8.84
C ALA A 11 19.35 15.25 7.46
N GLY A 12 18.25 15.89 7.04
CA GLY A 12 17.56 15.61 5.78
C GLY A 12 18.33 16.01 4.51
N ARG A 13 19.28 16.92 4.58
CA ARG A 13 20.06 17.36 3.39
C ARG A 13 21.05 16.30 2.90
N GLN A 14 21.65 15.53 3.78
CA GLN A 14 22.65 14.52 3.39
C GLN A 14 22.02 13.28 2.71
N LEU A 15 20.72 13.03 2.87
CA LEU A 15 20.02 11.95 2.18
C LEU A 15 19.71 12.28 0.72
N LEU A 16 19.61 13.57 0.37
CA LEU A 16 19.32 14.01 -1.00
C LEU A 16 20.58 14.06 -1.90
N ASP A 17 21.78 14.17 -1.31
CA ASP A 17 23.04 14.25 -2.04
C ASP A 17 23.70 12.88 -2.30
N ARG A 18 23.20 11.81 -1.74
CA ARG A 18 23.62 10.45 -2.12
C ARG A 18 22.98 10.08 -3.45
N PRO A 19 23.77 9.73 -4.48
CA PRO A 19 23.20 9.20 -5.71
C PRO A 19 22.40 7.96 -5.31
N TYR A 20 21.09 8.07 -5.37
CA TYR A 20 20.18 6.94 -5.11
C TYR A 20 20.33 5.99 -6.29
N ASN A 21 21.21 5.01 -6.16
CA ASN A 21 21.36 3.90 -7.10
C ASN A 21 20.17 2.96 -6.96
N ALA A 22 18.96 3.48 -7.17
CA ALA A 22 17.85 2.62 -7.50
C ALA A 22 18.14 2.13 -8.92
N ALA A 23 18.73 0.96 -9.04
CA ALA A 23 18.76 0.27 -10.31
C ALA A 23 17.34 0.30 -10.89
N PRO A 24 17.17 0.61 -12.18
CA PRO A 24 15.87 0.52 -12.81
C PRO A 24 15.33 -0.89 -12.56
N LEU A 25 14.04 -1.00 -12.22
CA LEU A 25 13.44 -2.32 -12.06
C LEU A 25 13.68 -3.12 -13.33
N PRO A 26 14.10 -4.39 -13.23
CA PRO A 26 14.40 -5.21 -14.39
C PRO A 26 13.21 -5.27 -15.35
N PRO A 27 13.44 -5.37 -16.65
CA PRO A 27 12.38 -5.72 -17.59
C PRO A 27 11.69 -7.02 -17.13
N ARG A 28 10.38 -7.15 -17.34
CA ARG A 28 9.53 -8.23 -16.83
C ARG A 28 9.30 -8.20 -15.32
N THR A 29 9.39 -7.04 -14.69
CA THR A 29 8.88 -6.85 -13.33
C THR A 29 7.41 -7.21 -13.27
N ARG A 30 7.03 -8.08 -12.33
CA ARG A 30 5.61 -8.34 -12.07
C ARG A 30 5.06 -7.24 -11.19
N VAL A 31 4.01 -6.57 -11.64
CA VAL A 31 3.44 -5.39 -11.00
C VAL A 31 2.07 -5.73 -10.41
N PHE A 32 1.88 -5.39 -9.14
CA PHE A 32 0.63 -5.50 -8.40
C PHE A 32 0.22 -4.12 -7.90
N LEU A 33 -0.95 -3.66 -8.29
CA LEU A 33 -1.47 -2.34 -7.94
C LEU A 33 -2.80 -2.51 -7.22
N VAL A 34 -2.89 -2.09 -5.97
CA VAL A 34 -4.06 -2.29 -5.11
C VAL A 34 -4.65 -0.95 -4.70
N ALA A 35 -5.89 -0.69 -5.08
CA ALA A 35 -6.75 0.36 -4.54
C ALA A 35 -7.72 -0.29 -3.56
N GLY A 36 -7.34 -0.32 -2.28
CA GLY A 36 -8.20 -0.73 -1.18
C GLY A 36 -9.04 0.44 -0.67
N GLY A 37 -10.00 0.13 0.21
CA GLY A 37 -10.91 1.15 0.74
C GLY A 37 -11.99 1.57 -0.26
N THR A 38 -13.14 1.99 0.26
CA THR A 38 -14.32 2.22 -0.58
C THR A 38 -14.71 3.69 -0.71
N GLU A 39 -14.23 4.55 0.20
CA GLU A 39 -14.80 5.89 0.34
C GLU A 39 -14.19 6.96 -0.55
N VAL A 40 -12.92 6.86 -0.91
CA VAL A 40 -12.19 7.94 -1.59
C VAL A 40 -11.73 7.55 -3.00
N ALA A 41 -11.93 8.48 -3.93
CA ALA A 41 -11.62 8.26 -5.35
C ALA A 41 -10.11 8.27 -5.65
N ASN A 42 -9.30 8.91 -4.82
CA ASN A 42 -7.87 9.08 -5.04
C ASN A 42 -7.10 7.75 -5.05
N PHE A 43 -7.46 6.76 -4.22
CA PHE A 43 -6.84 5.44 -4.29
C PHE A 43 -7.03 4.79 -5.67
N ALA A 44 -8.24 4.84 -6.19
CA ALA A 44 -8.54 4.37 -7.54
C ALA A 44 -7.78 5.15 -8.61
N ALA A 45 -7.70 6.48 -8.50
CA ALA A 45 -6.98 7.34 -9.42
C ALA A 45 -5.46 7.07 -9.41
N GLU A 46 -4.89 6.78 -8.24
CA GLU A 46 -3.47 6.41 -8.11
C GLU A 46 -3.16 5.09 -8.82
N VAL A 47 -4.01 4.07 -8.66
CA VAL A 47 -3.83 2.80 -9.36
C VAL A 47 -3.94 2.99 -10.87
N VAL A 48 -4.86 3.82 -11.36
CA VAL A 48 -4.94 4.18 -12.79
C VAL A 48 -3.65 4.85 -13.25
N ALA A 49 -3.14 5.83 -12.49
CA ALA A 49 -1.92 6.55 -12.83
C ALA A 49 -0.69 5.62 -12.83
N GLN A 50 -0.55 4.77 -11.83
CA GLN A 50 0.52 3.77 -11.78
C GLN A 50 0.43 2.77 -12.94
N ARG A 51 -0.75 2.28 -13.25
CA ARG A 51 -0.94 1.36 -14.38
C ARG A 51 -0.53 1.99 -15.70
N ARG A 52 -0.95 3.23 -15.96
CA ARG A 52 -0.55 3.97 -17.17
C ARG A 52 0.96 4.18 -17.24
N LEU A 53 1.60 4.49 -16.11
CA LEU A 53 3.04 4.65 -16.02
C LEU A 53 3.78 3.37 -16.42
N TRP A 54 3.35 2.21 -15.93
CA TRP A 54 3.98 0.94 -16.25
C TRP A 54 3.77 0.52 -17.71
N LEU A 55 2.56 0.73 -18.26
CA LEU A 55 2.29 0.52 -19.68
C LEU A 55 3.15 1.42 -20.57
N ALA A 56 3.29 2.71 -20.20
CA ALA A 56 4.16 3.65 -20.93
C ALA A 56 5.64 3.26 -20.89
N ARG A 57 6.06 2.42 -19.95
CA ARG A 57 7.40 1.84 -19.85
C ARG A 57 7.59 0.55 -20.63
N GLY A 58 6.58 0.14 -21.33
CA GLY A 58 6.62 -1.06 -22.17
C GLY A 58 6.29 -2.37 -21.48
N LEU A 59 5.77 -2.34 -20.23
CA LEU A 59 5.23 -3.56 -19.64
C LEU A 59 3.97 -3.99 -20.39
N ALA A 60 3.83 -5.28 -20.61
CA ALA A 60 2.63 -5.83 -21.19
C ALA A 60 1.46 -5.77 -20.17
N PRO A 61 0.21 -5.62 -20.63
CA PRO A 61 -0.95 -5.55 -19.73
C PRO A 61 -1.09 -6.74 -18.77
N ASP A 62 -0.66 -7.92 -19.17
CA ASP A 62 -0.68 -9.15 -18.39
C ASP A 62 0.45 -9.23 -17.33
N GLU A 63 1.47 -8.36 -17.42
CA GLU A 63 2.49 -8.20 -16.40
C GLU A 63 2.01 -7.32 -15.23
N ILE A 64 0.86 -6.63 -15.39
CA ILE A 64 0.29 -5.70 -14.44
C ILE A 64 -1.04 -6.25 -13.92
N ALA A 65 -1.05 -6.77 -12.70
CA ALA A 65 -2.28 -7.10 -11.99
C ALA A 65 -2.78 -5.88 -11.21
N CYS A 66 -4.01 -5.47 -11.43
CA CYS A 66 -4.65 -4.40 -10.66
C CYS A 66 -5.83 -4.93 -9.86
N TYR A 67 -6.06 -4.32 -8.70
CA TYR A 67 -7.11 -4.67 -7.75
C TYR A 67 -7.85 -3.40 -7.34
N TRP A 68 -9.16 -3.48 -7.27
CA TRP A 68 -9.99 -2.35 -6.89
C TRP A 68 -11.14 -2.80 -5.97
N ALA A 69 -11.40 -2.03 -4.92
CA ALA A 69 -12.45 -2.31 -3.95
C ALA A 69 -13.86 -2.32 -4.56
N ARG A 70 -14.03 -1.73 -5.75
CA ARG A 70 -15.30 -1.67 -6.51
C ARG A 70 -16.45 -1.10 -5.70
N PRO A 71 -16.28 0.07 -5.06
CA PRO A 71 -17.38 0.70 -4.34
C PRO A 71 -18.54 0.99 -5.28
N GLY A 72 -19.76 0.98 -4.76
CA GLY A 72 -20.92 1.50 -5.48
C GLY A 72 -20.84 3.02 -5.69
N PRO A 73 -21.63 3.59 -6.61
CA PRO A 73 -21.61 5.03 -6.87
C PRO A 73 -21.96 5.90 -5.65
N ALA A 74 -22.70 5.34 -4.68
CA ALA A 74 -23.05 6.02 -3.44
C ALA A 74 -21.95 5.93 -2.37
N GLU A 75 -21.09 4.93 -2.45
CA GLU A 75 -20.02 4.69 -1.48
C GLU A 75 -18.76 5.48 -1.81
N LEU A 76 -18.45 5.65 -3.11
CA LEU A 76 -17.29 6.42 -3.54
C LEU A 76 -17.61 7.92 -3.48
N ARG A 77 -16.85 8.66 -2.66
CA ARG A 77 -16.90 10.12 -2.60
C ARG A 77 -16.24 10.74 -3.83
N ALA A 78 -16.95 10.68 -4.95
CA ALA A 78 -16.54 11.25 -6.23
C ALA A 78 -17.74 11.81 -6.96
N ASP A 79 -17.52 12.79 -7.84
CA ASP A 79 -18.57 13.18 -8.74
C ASP A 79 -18.94 12.03 -9.71
N ARG A 80 -20.14 12.09 -10.27
CA ARG A 80 -20.67 11.04 -11.17
C ARG A 80 -19.79 10.84 -12.42
N ARG A 81 -19.12 11.89 -12.89
CA ARG A 81 -18.23 11.83 -14.07
C ARG A 81 -16.92 11.16 -13.70
N GLN A 82 -16.31 11.55 -12.57
CA GLN A 82 -15.10 10.95 -12.03
C GLN A 82 -15.32 9.46 -11.74
N TYR A 83 -16.41 9.10 -11.07
CA TYR A 83 -16.76 7.71 -10.83
C TYR A 83 -16.81 6.89 -12.12
N ARG A 84 -17.56 7.35 -13.14
CA ARG A 84 -17.68 6.64 -14.42
C ARG A 84 -16.33 6.46 -15.13
N ARG A 85 -15.47 7.48 -15.09
CA ARG A 85 -14.11 7.41 -15.66
C ARG A 85 -13.27 6.36 -14.95
N LEU A 86 -13.22 6.40 -13.61
CA LEU A 86 -12.45 5.43 -12.82
C LEU A 86 -12.98 4.01 -12.99
N ALA A 87 -14.28 3.81 -12.92
CA ALA A 87 -14.91 2.51 -13.11
C ALA A 87 -14.64 1.92 -14.51
N ALA A 88 -14.58 2.73 -15.55
CA ALA A 88 -14.23 2.30 -16.89
C ALA A 88 -12.76 1.84 -16.98
N GLU A 89 -11.84 2.60 -16.40
CA GLU A 89 -10.39 2.30 -16.39
C GLU A 89 -10.06 1.05 -15.57
N LEU A 90 -10.77 0.84 -14.47
CA LEU A 90 -10.53 -0.25 -13.50
C LEU A 90 -11.45 -1.46 -13.73
N ARG A 91 -12.27 -1.46 -14.76
CA ARG A 91 -13.23 -2.54 -15.03
C ARG A 91 -12.60 -3.91 -15.11
N ALA A 92 -11.40 -4.00 -15.67
CA ALA A 92 -10.65 -5.25 -15.81
C ALA A 92 -9.84 -5.63 -14.56
N CYS A 93 -9.80 -4.79 -13.52
CA CYS A 93 -9.09 -5.10 -12.29
C CYS A 93 -9.84 -6.18 -11.50
N TYR A 94 -9.09 -6.97 -10.76
CA TYR A 94 -9.63 -7.93 -9.81
C TYR A 94 -10.29 -7.21 -8.62
N PRO A 95 -11.16 -7.88 -7.85
CA PRO A 95 -11.60 -7.33 -6.57
C PRO A 95 -10.40 -7.11 -5.64
N ALA A 96 -10.36 -5.98 -4.94
CA ALA A 96 -9.37 -5.74 -3.88
C ALA A 96 -9.74 -6.58 -2.65
N SER A 97 -9.60 -7.88 -2.77
CA SER A 97 -9.81 -8.87 -1.72
C SER A 97 -8.46 -9.43 -1.33
N THR A 98 -8.22 -9.57 -0.03
CA THR A 98 -7.00 -10.16 0.50
C THR A 98 -6.83 -11.60 0.03
N ALA A 99 -7.91 -12.38 -0.01
CA ALA A 99 -7.88 -13.75 -0.53
C ALA A 99 -7.43 -13.81 -1.99
N VAL A 100 -7.94 -12.92 -2.85
CA VAL A 100 -7.57 -12.86 -4.28
C VAL A 100 -6.11 -12.41 -4.44
N LEU A 101 -5.68 -11.37 -3.71
CA LEU A 101 -4.29 -10.91 -3.73
C LEU A 101 -3.33 -12.00 -3.27
N ARG A 102 -3.67 -12.69 -2.17
CA ARG A 102 -2.90 -13.81 -1.61
C ARG A 102 -2.75 -14.95 -2.62
N ALA A 103 -3.84 -15.36 -3.26
CA ALA A 103 -3.80 -16.42 -4.26
C ALA A 103 -2.87 -16.06 -5.44
N HIS A 104 -2.96 -14.83 -5.94
CA HIS A 104 -2.13 -14.38 -7.05
C HIS A 104 -0.66 -14.21 -6.66
N LEU A 105 -0.34 -13.66 -5.49
CA LEU A 105 1.05 -13.57 -5.02
C LEU A 105 1.67 -14.95 -4.83
N ARG A 106 0.95 -15.90 -4.22
CA ARG A 106 1.41 -17.30 -4.08
C ARG A 106 1.62 -17.97 -5.43
N GLN A 107 0.73 -17.75 -6.39
CA GLN A 107 0.90 -18.26 -7.76
C GLN A 107 2.15 -17.70 -8.43
N GLN A 108 2.47 -16.42 -8.22
CA GLN A 108 3.67 -15.81 -8.79
C GLN A 108 4.93 -16.25 -8.06
N ALA A 109 4.89 -16.48 -6.75
CA ALA A 109 6.03 -16.97 -5.98
C ALA A 109 6.47 -18.38 -6.41
N ALA A 110 5.56 -19.19 -6.95
CA ALA A 110 5.85 -20.52 -7.50
C ALA A 110 6.60 -20.50 -8.86
N ARG A 111 6.87 -19.32 -9.43
CA ARG A 111 7.52 -19.16 -10.73
C ARG A 111 8.79 -18.32 -10.62
N PRO A 112 9.81 -18.56 -11.46
CA PRO A 112 10.93 -17.63 -11.56
C PRO A 112 10.45 -16.23 -11.94
N LEU A 113 10.80 -15.25 -11.10
CA LEU A 113 10.38 -13.87 -11.29
C LEU A 113 11.59 -12.95 -11.24
N PRO A 114 11.81 -12.09 -12.26
CA PRO A 114 12.93 -11.15 -12.27
C PRO A 114 12.86 -10.14 -11.12
N SER A 115 11.66 -9.63 -10.83
CA SER A 115 11.39 -8.73 -9.70
C SER A 115 9.90 -8.57 -9.45
N LEU A 116 9.54 -8.15 -8.25
CA LEU A 116 8.19 -7.84 -7.81
C LEU A 116 8.07 -6.35 -7.50
N TYR A 117 7.01 -5.71 -7.96
CA TYR A 117 6.55 -4.41 -7.53
C TYR A 117 5.13 -4.51 -6.96
N LEU A 118 4.95 -4.15 -5.71
CA LEU A 118 3.65 -4.09 -5.07
C LEU A 118 3.39 -2.65 -4.60
N TYR A 119 2.33 -2.04 -5.08
CA TYR A 119 1.83 -0.75 -4.66
C TYR A 119 0.45 -0.92 -4.04
N VAL A 120 0.31 -0.55 -2.78
CA VAL A 120 -0.97 -0.59 -2.07
C VAL A 120 -1.31 0.83 -1.64
N THR A 121 -2.45 1.33 -2.09
CA THR A 121 -3.03 2.60 -1.66
C THR A 121 -4.39 2.34 -1.05
N SER A 122 -4.58 2.75 0.21
CA SER A 122 -5.78 2.42 0.99
C SER A 122 -5.87 3.26 2.25
N HIS A 123 -6.97 3.11 2.99
CA HIS A 123 -6.98 3.46 4.39
C HIS A 123 -6.10 2.51 5.19
N GLY A 124 -5.44 3.04 6.20
CA GLY A 124 -4.67 2.26 7.17
C GLY A 124 -5.12 2.58 8.58
N ASP A 125 -5.05 1.57 9.44
CA ASP A 125 -5.37 1.71 10.86
C ASP A 125 -4.30 1.04 11.72
N ALA A 126 -4.12 1.56 12.93
CA ALA A 126 -3.19 1.01 13.92
C ALA A 126 -3.91 0.09 14.91
N ASP A 127 -5.23 0.22 14.99
CA ASP A 127 -6.10 -0.57 15.84
C ASP A 127 -7.50 -0.53 15.22
N ILE A 128 -7.96 -1.67 14.74
CA ILE A 128 -9.27 -1.78 14.09
C ILE A 128 -10.40 -2.05 15.07
N MET A 129 -10.07 -2.31 16.34
CA MET A 129 -11.06 -2.59 17.37
C MET A 129 -11.44 -1.31 18.10
N PRO A 130 -12.73 -1.07 18.33
CA PRO A 130 -13.15 0.05 19.17
C PRO A 130 -12.55 -0.06 20.57
N PRO A 131 -12.07 1.05 21.16
CA PRO A 131 -11.41 1.04 22.48
C PRO A 131 -12.34 0.56 23.60
N ASP A 132 -13.65 0.64 23.39
CA ASP A 132 -14.67 0.29 24.38
C ASP A 132 -15.08 -1.20 24.33
N VAL A 133 -14.54 -1.98 23.40
CA VAL A 133 -14.84 -3.42 23.32
C VAL A 133 -13.94 -4.17 24.29
N PRO A 134 -14.51 -4.87 25.31
CA PRO A 134 -13.71 -5.66 26.21
C PRO A 134 -12.97 -6.77 25.46
N LYS A 135 -11.66 -6.89 25.69
CA LYS A 135 -10.84 -7.95 25.06
C LYS A 135 -11.39 -9.35 25.20
N ASP A 136 -12.08 -9.60 26.30
CA ASP A 136 -12.69 -10.91 26.59
C ASP A 136 -13.92 -11.23 25.70
N SER A 137 -14.53 -10.19 25.13
CA SER A 137 -15.67 -10.36 24.21
C SER A 137 -15.26 -10.59 22.76
N LEU A 138 -13.95 -10.50 22.46
CA LEU A 138 -13.44 -10.69 21.11
C LEU A 138 -13.40 -12.15 20.70
N LEU A 139 -13.81 -12.44 19.47
CA LEU A 139 -13.59 -13.74 18.86
C LEU A 139 -12.07 -13.98 18.67
N PRO A 140 -11.62 -15.25 18.62
CA PRO A 140 -10.20 -15.56 18.44
C PRO A 140 -9.55 -14.80 17.27
N GLY A 141 -10.18 -14.76 16.10
CA GLY A 141 -9.67 -14.04 14.94
C GLY A 141 -9.66 -12.51 15.11
N GLU A 142 -10.60 -11.95 15.87
CA GLU A 142 -10.58 -10.53 16.24
C GLU A 142 -9.41 -10.20 17.15
N ARG A 143 -9.08 -11.10 18.10
CA ARG A 143 -7.90 -10.94 18.97
C ARG A 143 -6.61 -10.89 18.20
N ASP A 144 -6.49 -11.68 17.13
CA ASP A 144 -5.30 -11.71 16.27
C ASP A 144 -5.07 -10.40 15.53
N LEU A 145 -6.12 -9.60 15.30
CA LEU A 145 -6.03 -8.27 14.70
C LEU A 145 -6.01 -7.13 15.71
N PHE A 146 -6.25 -7.43 16.98
CA PHE A 146 -6.15 -6.43 18.05
C PHE A 146 -4.72 -5.93 18.15
N ASP A 147 -4.56 -4.61 18.25
CA ASP A 147 -3.25 -3.95 18.26
C ASP A 147 -2.40 -4.18 16.97
N GLN A 148 -2.99 -4.66 15.88
CA GLN A 148 -2.31 -4.82 14.60
C GLN A 148 -2.48 -3.59 13.70
N TYR A 149 -1.44 -3.31 12.91
CA TYR A 149 -1.56 -2.41 11.77
C TYR A 149 -2.28 -3.15 10.64
N VAL A 150 -3.21 -2.47 9.99
CA VAL A 150 -3.95 -3.07 8.87
C VAL A 150 -4.12 -2.08 7.73
N LEU A 151 -4.17 -2.59 6.51
CA LEU A 151 -4.64 -1.88 5.34
C LEU A 151 -6.00 -2.43 4.95
N GLN A 152 -6.96 -1.53 4.70
CA GLN A 152 -8.27 -1.92 4.22
C GLN A 152 -8.16 -2.50 2.81
N MET A 153 -8.89 -3.59 2.59
CA MET A 153 -9.10 -4.15 1.25
C MET A 153 -10.51 -3.79 0.76
N GLY A 154 -11.25 -4.67 0.16
CA GLY A 154 -12.61 -4.38 -0.32
C GLY A 154 -13.69 -4.35 0.74
N ALA A 155 -13.46 -4.97 1.91
CA ALA A 155 -14.39 -4.86 3.04
C ALA A 155 -14.07 -3.58 3.82
N GLY A 156 -15.00 -2.65 3.88
CA GLY A 156 -14.84 -1.44 4.69
C GLY A 156 -14.69 -1.79 6.17
N VAL A 157 -13.65 -1.28 6.81
CA VAL A 157 -13.54 -1.29 8.26
C VAL A 157 -14.42 -0.15 8.76
N GLY A 158 -15.58 -0.49 9.34
CA GLY A 158 -16.53 0.53 9.81
C GLY A 158 -15.94 1.29 10.98
N ARG A 159 -15.93 2.61 10.88
CA ARG A 159 -15.75 3.50 12.02
C ARG A 159 -17.13 3.88 12.55
N GLY A 160 -17.47 3.47 13.76
CA GLY A 160 -18.73 3.87 14.39
C GLY A 160 -19.23 2.88 15.46
N ALA A 161 -20.32 3.26 16.13
CA ALA A 161 -20.93 2.48 17.21
C ALA A 161 -21.59 1.15 16.73
N GLU A 162 -21.86 1.03 15.43
CA GLU A 162 -22.33 -0.21 14.83
C GLU A 162 -21.13 -1.08 14.42
N PRO A 163 -21.21 -2.42 14.61
CA PRO A 163 -20.19 -3.32 14.13
C PRO A 163 -19.96 -3.09 12.63
N GLY A 164 -18.74 -2.66 12.26
CA GLY A 164 -18.40 -2.45 10.85
C GLY A 164 -18.51 -3.75 10.04
N PRO A 165 -18.49 -3.64 8.70
CA PRO A 165 -18.57 -4.80 7.81
C PRO A 165 -17.52 -5.87 8.12
N LEU A 166 -16.32 -5.48 8.58
CA LEU A 166 -15.26 -6.39 9.00
C LEU A 166 -15.71 -7.23 10.19
N ALA A 167 -16.14 -6.60 11.30
CA ALA A 167 -16.59 -7.32 12.48
C ALA A 167 -17.79 -8.23 12.20
N MET A 168 -18.72 -7.79 11.34
CA MET A 168 -19.85 -8.61 10.91
C MET A 168 -19.41 -9.83 10.08
N ALA A 169 -18.44 -9.66 9.19
CA ALA A 169 -17.91 -10.77 8.39
C ALA A 169 -17.19 -11.79 9.29
N MET A 170 -16.40 -11.34 10.25
CA MET A 170 -15.72 -12.20 11.22
C MET A 170 -16.71 -12.97 12.08
N ARG A 171 -17.78 -12.34 12.56
CA ARG A 171 -18.86 -13.04 13.31
C ARG A 171 -19.59 -14.09 12.47
N ARG A 172 -19.52 -14.00 11.14
CA ARG A 172 -20.02 -15.03 10.21
C ARG A 172 -18.96 -16.09 9.88
N GLY A 173 -17.80 -16.05 10.52
CA GLY A 173 -16.73 -17.01 10.35
C GLY A 173 -15.73 -16.70 9.25
N ALA A 174 -15.68 -15.45 8.74
CA ALA A 174 -14.65 -15.04 7.82
C ALA A 174 -13.31 -14.91 8.56
N ASP A 175 -12.23 -15.36 7.91
CA ASP A 175 -10.88 -15.18 8.41
C ASP A 175 -10.50 -13.69 8.31
N PRO A 176 -10.02 -13.04 9.39
CA PRO A 176 -9.54 -11.67 9.37
C PRO A 176 -8.52 -11.40 8.26
N ASP A 177 -7.59 -12.33 8.02
CA ASP A 177 -6.60 -12.22 6.95
C ASP A 177 -7.22 -12.25 5.54
N ASP A 178 -8.50 -12.63 5.39
CA ASP A 178 -9.20 -12.50 4.11
C ASP A 178 -9.82 -11.11 3.88
N LEU A 179 -9.96 -10.32 4.94
CA LEU A 179 -10.66 -9.02 4.91
C LEU A 179 -9.73 -7.83 4.86
N VAL A 180 -8.57 -7.93 5.53
CA VAL A 180 -7.56 -6.89 5.61
C VAL A 180 -6.19 -7.42 5.25
N LEU A 181 -5.28 -6.54 4.88
CA LEU A 181 -3.86 -6.87 4.73
C LEU A 181 -3.13 -6.45 6.00
N SER A 182 -2.64 -7.42 6.75
CA SER A 182 -1.81 -7.22 7.95
C SER A 182 -0.32 -7.33 7.63
N PRO A 183 0.59 -6.80 8.48
CA PRO A 183 2.04 -7.00 8.34
C PRO A 183 2.42 -8.47 8.31
N ARG A 184 1.85 -9.27 9.22
CA ARG A 184 2.08 -10.71 9.30
C ARG A 184 1.79 -11.43 7.99
N LEU A 185 0.60 -11.20 7.43
CA LEU A 185 0.21 -11.81 6.15
C LEU A 185 1.10 -11.33 5.00
N LEU A 186 1.35 -10.02 4.92
CA LEU A 186 2.22 -9.47 3.88
C LEU A 186 3.64 -10.05 3.96
N ARG A 187 4.19 -10.18 5.17
CA ARG A 187 5.49 -10.82 5.40
C ARG A 187 5.53 -12.26 4.93
N GLU A 188 4.51 -13.05 5.27
CA GLU A 188 4.37 -14.45 4.79
C GLU A 188 4.37 -14.51 3.26
N LEU A 189 3.56 -13.68 2.61
CA LEU A 189 3.45 -13.64 1.15
C LEU A 189 4.75 -13.22 0.46
N LEU A 190 5.47 -12.24 1.01
CA LEU A 190 6.73 -11.79 0.47
C LEU A 190 7.87 -12.80 0.68
N ARG A 191 7.85 -13.55 1.79
CA ARG A 191 8.82 -14.63 2.06
C ARG A 191 8.61 -15.86 1.19
N ALA A 192 7.43 -16.05 0.62
CA ALA A 192 7.18 -17.12 -0.34
C ALA A 192 7.99 -16.96 -1.64
N PHE A 193 8.45 -15.74 -1.97
CA PHE A 193 9.33 -15.50 -3.11
C PHE A 193 10.78 -15.85 -2.77
N PRO A 194 11.57 -16.34 -3.74
CA PRO A 194 12.99 -16.58 -3.52
C PRO A 194 13.70 -15.37 -2.90
N ALA A 195 14.65 -15.61 -2.01
CA ALA A 195 15.41 -14.56 -1.32
C ALA A 195 16.13 -13.61 -2.31
N ALA A 196 16.60 -14.16 -3.43
CA ALA A 196 17.28 -13.41 -4.49
C ALA A 196 16.34 -12.57 -5.37
N THR A 197 15.00 -12.78 -5.31
CA THR A 197 14.05 -11.98 -6.07
C THR A 197 13.95 -10.58 -5.49
N PRO A 198 14.35 -9.51 -6.22
CA PRO A 198 14.16 -8.14 -5.77
C PRO A 198 12.67 -7.82 -5.61
N LYS A 199 12.30 -7.22 -4.48
CA LYS A 199 10.93 -6.85 -4.15
C LYS A 199 10.89 -5.38 -3.79
N LEU A 200 10.05 -4.61 -4.45
CA LEU A 200 9.75 -3.22 -4.08
C LEU A 200 8.29 -3.14 -3.64
N VAL A 201 8.09 -2.80 -2.39
CA VAL A 201 6.76 -2.62 -1.79
C VAL A 201 6.57 -1.15 -1.42
N VAL A 202 5.47 -0.58 -1.86
CA VAL A 202 5.08 0.81 -1.56
C VAL A 202 3.71 0.78 -0.90
N LEU A 203 3.64 1.28 0.33
CA LEU A 203 2.44 1.31 1.14
C LEU A 203 2.02 2.78 1.35
N GLN A 204 0.99 3.19 0.64
CA GLN A 204 0.38 4.51 0.78
C GLN A 204 -0.88 4.37 1.64
N ALA A 205 -0.76 4.66 2.94
CA ALA A 205 -1.86 4.62 3.89
C ALA A 205 -1.47 5.29 5.21
N CYS A 206 -2.47 5.64 6.00
CA CYS A 206 -2.26 6.00 7.41
C CYS A 206 -1.56 4.83 8.13
N HIS A 207 -0.69 5.14 9.08
CA HIS A 207 0.01 4.16 9.92
C HIS A 207 0.83 3.10 9.16
N SER A 208 1.05 3.27 7.85
CA SER A 208 1.74 2.28 7.01
C SER A 208 3.18 1.97 7.44
N GLY A 209 3.83 2.86 8.19
CA GLY A 209 5.14 2.61 8.82
C GLY A 209 5.13 1.45 9.80
N GLY A 210 3.98 1.09 10.38
CA GLY A 210 3.83 -0.07 11.23
C GLY A 210 4.08 -1.42 10.54
N PHE A 211 4.02 -1.45 9.22
CA PHE A 211 4.43 -2.61 8.43
C PHE A 211 5.94 -2.78 8.36
N LEU A 212 6.70 -1.69 8.49
CA LEU A 212 8.17 -1.69 8.35
C LEU A 212 8.87 -1.84 9.68
N ASP A 213 8.44 -1.06 10.65
CA ASP A 213 8.96 -1.06 12.02
C ASP A 213 7.78 -0.79 12.94
N ALA A 214 7.26 -1.86 13.49
CA ALA A 214 6.23 -1.75 14.50
C ALA A 214 6.81 -0.98 15.68
N GLY A 215 6.27 0.18 15.98
CA GLY A 215 6.64 0.97 17.14
C GLY A 215 6.39 0.26 18.48
N ARG A 216 5.79 -0.94 18.42
CA ARG A 216 5.49 -1.81 19.55
C ARG A 216 6.34 -3.08 19.46
N ALA A 217 6.97 -3.45 20.57
CA ALA A 217 7.91 -4.58 20.61
C ALA A 217 7.25 -5.91 20.20
N GLU A 218 5.98 -6.09 20.58
CA GLU A 218 5.20 -7.30 20.33
C GLU A 218 4.93 -7.53 18.83
N GLN A 219 4.87 -6.45 18.06
CA GLN A 219 4.55 -6.48 16.63
C GLN A 219 5.80 -6.57 15.73
N ARG A 220 7.01 -6.44 16.30
CA ARG A 220 8.26 -6.46 15.51
C ARG A 220 8.48 -7.76 14.75
N ALA A 221 7.99 -8.87 15.30
CA ALA A 221 8.10 -10.17 14.64
C ALA A 221 7.32 -10.24 13.33
N ASP A 222 6.28 -9.41 13.18
CA ASP A 222 5.41 -9.36 12.02
C ASP A 222 5.84 -8.31 10.98
N ALA A 223 6.79 -7.42 11.32
CA ALA A 223 7.31 -6.42 10.40
C ALA A 223 7.95 -7.06 9.15
N ILE A 224 7.81 -6.37 8.01
CA ILE A 224 8.34 -6.87 6.73
C ILE A 224 9.79 -6.49 6.47
N SER A 225 10.40 -5.66 7.30
CA SER A 225 11.74 -5.09 7.08
C SER A 225 12.87 -6.12 6.98
N ASP A 226 12.69 -7.32 7.54
CA ASP A 226 13.67 -8.42 7.50
C ASP A 226 13.46 -9.41 6.34
N VAL A 227 12.50 -9.14 5.44
CA VAL A 227 12.28 -10.00 4.27
C VAL A 227 13.44 -9.85 3.29
N PRO A 228 14.11 -10.95 2.91
CA PRO A 228 15.25 -10.88 2.00
C PRO A 228 14.89 -10.27 0.64
N GLY A 229 15.77 -9.43 0.09
CA GLY A 229 15.58 -8.78 -1.21
C GLY A 229 14.47 -7.72 -1.25
N LEU A 230 13.97 -7.29 -0.09
CA LEU A 230 12.92 -6.29 0.01
C LEU A 230 13.49 -4.87 0.12
N THR A 231 12.92 -3.97 -0.67
CA THR A 231 12.91 -2.53 -0.43
C THR A 231 11.48 -2.12 -0.17
N ALA A 232 11.19 -1.52 0.98
CA ALA A 232 9.85 -1.10 1.33
C ALA A 232 9.80 0.39 1.67
N ILE A 233 8.71 1.04 1.26
CA ILE A 233 8.47 2.46 1.47
C ILE A 233 7.05 2.61 2.03
N ALA A 234 6.92 3.35 3.13
CA ALA A 234 5.65 3.72 3.73
C ALA A 234 5.43 5.24 3.62
N SER A 235 4.19 5.65 3.37
CA SER A 235 3.83 7.07 3.24
C SER A 235 3.71 7.80 4.58
N ALA A 236 3.56 7.07 5.67
CA ALA A 236 3.41 7.62 7.01
C ALA A 236 4.16 6.77 8.04
N ARG A 237 4.56 7.37 9.14
CA ARG A 237 5.07 6.64 10.31
C ARG A 237 3.96 5.77 10.91
N PHE A 238 4.35 4.82 11.76
CA PHE A 238 3.41 3.93 12.46
C PHE A 238 2.38 4.66 13.32
N ASP A 239 2.74 5.84 13.87
CA ASP A 239 1.92 6.68 14.75
C ASP A 239 1.29 7.89 14.04
N ARG A 240 1.30 7.94 12.73
CA ARG A 240 0.84 9.08 11.94
C ARG A 240 -0.13 8.69 10.84
N THR A 241 -1.03 9.62 10.54
CA THR A 241 -1.88 9.54 9.36
C THR A 241 -1.13 10.01 8.10
N SER A 242 -1.49 9.47 6.95
CA SER A 242 -1.07 9.96 5.65
C SER A 242 -2.03 11.06 5.17
N PHE A 243 -1.50 12.06 4.46
CA PHE A 243 -2.29 13.21 4.01
C PHE A 243 -2.82 13.01 2.59
N GLY A 244 -3.94 13.69 2.29
CA GLY A 244 -4.53 13.74 0.96
C GLY A 244 -5.62 12.70 0.70
N CYS A 245 -6.08 11.96 1.73
CA CYS A 245 -7.28 11.11 1.62
C CYS A 245 -8.57 11.94 1.74
N GLU A 246 -8.61 13.11 1.10
CA GLU A 246 -9.73 14.04 1.16
C GLU A 246 -10.58 13.93 -0.09
N SER A 247 -11.89 14.17 0.04
CA SER A 247 -12.78 14.26 -1.10
C SER A 247 -12.42 15.51 -1.93
N GLY A 248 -12.19 15.31 -3.23
CA GLY A 248 -11.83 16.40 -4.17
C GLY A 248 -10.35 16.44 -4.57
N ALA A 249 -9.46 15.73 -3.89
CA ALA A 249 -8.10 15.54 -4.36
C ALA A 249 -8.04 14.41 -5.40
N ASP A 250 -7.37 14.65 -6.52
CA ASP A 250 -7.19 13.61 -7.56
C ASP A 250 -6.27 12.48 -7.10
N MET A 251 -5.31 12.76 -6.22
CA MET A 251 -4.34 11.81 -5.67
C MET A 251 -4.00 12.19 -4.23
N THR A 252 -3.47 11.24 -3.46
CA THR A 252 -2.84 11.60 -2.18
C THR A 252 -1.54 12.38 -2.42
N TYR A 253 -1.10 13.18 -1.46
CA TYR A 253 0.18 13.93 -1.60
C TYR A 253 1.36 12.98 -1.81
N PHE A 254 1.38 11.85 -1.14
CA PHE A 254 2.41 10.85 -1.35
C PHE A 254 2.35 10.26 -2.76
N GLY A 255 1.16 9.88 -3.23
CA GLY A 255 0.96 9.32 -4.56
C GLY A 255 1.40 10.28 -5.67
N GLU A 256 1.11 11.57 -5.52
CA GLU A 256 1.55 12.61 -6.46
C GLU A 256 3.08 12.76 -6.48
N ILE A 257 3.70 12.91 -5.30
CA ILE A 257 5.16 13.00 -5.18
C ILE A 257 5.84 11.74 -5.71
N TRP A 258 5.32 10.57 -5.40
CA TRP A 258 5.84 9.30 -5.88
C TRP A 258 5.82 9.20 -7.40
N ARG A 259 4.72 9.64 -8.03
CA ARG A 259 4.58 9.69 -9.49
C ARG A 259 5.58 10.66 -10.12
N ILE A 260 5.70 11.89 -9.60
CA ILE A 260 6.57 12.94 -10.14
C ILE A 260 8.05 12.56 -10.03
N HIS A 261 8.50 12.15 -8.85
CA HIS A 261 9.90 11.81 -8.64
C HIS A 261 10.37 10.62 -9.47
N ARG A 262 9.51 9.64 -9.68
CA ARG A 262 9.82 8.54 -10.57
C ARG A 262 9.98 8.97 -12.02
N SER A 263 9.09 9.84 -12.50
CA SER A 263 9.14 10.37 -13.86
C SER A 263 10.36 11.24 -14.11
N GLN A 264 10.74 12.10 -13.15
CA GLN A 264 11.91 12.99 -13.28
C GLN A 264 13.23 12.22 -13.31
N ARG A 265 13.38 11.16 -12.50
CA ARG A 265 14.61 10.35 -12.50
C ARG A 265 14.82 9.60 -13.81
N GLU A 266 13.76 9.16 -14.44
CA GLU A 266 13.82 8.49 -15.75
C GLU A 266 14.17 9.45 -16.88
N LEU A 267 13.64 10.67 -16.84
CA LEU A 267 14.04 11.71 -17.75
C LEU A 267 15.52 12.07 -17.61
N LEU A 268 16.05 12.08 -16.38
CA LEU A 268 17.48 12.32 -16.11
C LEU A 268 18.34 11.13 -16.54
N ALA A 269 17.88 9.91 -16.38
CA ALA A 269 18.58 8.72 -16.87
C ALA A 269 18.62 8.67 -18.39
N ALA A 270 17.47 8.87 -19.06
CA ALA A 270 17.37 8.92 -20.51
C ALA A 270 18.23 10.03 -21.13
N ARG A 271 18.33 11.20 -20.49
CA ARG A 271 19.22 12.28 -20.94
C ARG A 271 20.71 11.93 -20.82
N ARG A 272 21.11 11.15 -19.83
CA ARG A 272 22.51 10.68 -19.68
C ARG A 272 22.87 9.67 -20.75
N ASP A 273 21.94 8.80 -21.16
CA ASP A 273 22.18 7.80 -22.20
C ASP A 273 22.19 8.41 -23.61
N MET A 274 21.47 9.50 -23.85
CA MET A 274 21.55 10.26 -25.11
C MET A 274 22.79 11.18 -25.21
N ALA A 275 23.49 11.41 -24.12
CA ALA A 275 24.72 12.22 -24.09
C ALA A 275 26.02 11.39 -24.17
N ARG A 276 25.90 10.08 -24.32
CA ARG A 276 26.99 9.12 -24.61
C ARG A 276 26.93 8.64 -26.06
#